data_552395ac35ba3bdbcb55e311c7be2abf
#
_entry.id   552395ac35ba3bdbcb55e311c7be2abf
#
_cell.length_a   1.000
_cell.length_b   1.000
_cell.length_c   1.000
_cell.angle_alpha   90.00
_cell.angle_beta   90.00
_cell.angle_gamma   90.00
#
_symmetry.space_group_name_H-M   'P 1'
#
loop_
_entity.id
_entity.type
_entity.pdbx_description
1 polymer ?
#
loop_
_entity_poly.entity_id
_entity_poly.type
_entity_poly.pdbx_seq_one_letter_code
_entity_poly.pdbx_strand_id
1 'polypeptide(L)'
;MEKRDKEAAKDIILNECSPALSGLAEIAKEIDAQIDKERAASENYVQKLIMSFIASCVVLLILLLFIGLYCQMKVTKNITGVTNKVKEAVLELSKGNLKARIEYEARNEFGELAERMNFSFQELTKYVDAIDYGMSEFSKGNFTCECPMDFLGDFAHIQKSIEHFQAKMNNTLLELNTASAQV
;
A
#
# COMPACT_ATOMS: atom_id res chain seq x y z
N MET A 1 33.99 100.81 -16.01
CA MET A 1 33.49 100.00 -14.87
C MET A 1 33.05 98.61 -15.29
N GLU A 2 32.20 98.49 -16.27
CA GLU A 2 31.59 97.24 -16.79
C GLU A 2 32.58 96.14 -17.25
N LYS A 3 33.75 96.51 -17.83
CA LYS A 3 34.77 95.62 -18.34
C LYS A 3 35.57 94.93 -17.23
N ARG A 4 35.74 95.59 -16.09
CA ARG A 4 36.48 95.11 -14.85
C ARG A 4 35.62 94.13 -14.05
N ASP A 5 34.32 94.37 -14.02
CA ASP A 5 33.39 93.47 -13.36
C ASP A 5 33.19 92.14 -14.10
N LYS A 6 33.24 92.15 -15.45
CA LYS A 6 33.22 90.94 -16.27
C LYS A 6 34.48 90.08 -16.15
N GLU A 7 35.66 90.66 -15.97
CA GLU A 7 36.91 89.96 -15.78
C GLU A 7 36.97 89.36 -14.37
N ALA A 8 36.51 90.05 -13.35
CA ALA A 8 36.44 89.55 -11.99
C ALA A 8 35.44 88.37 -11.88
N ALA A 9 34.28 88.49 -12.53
CA ALA A 9 33.32 87.39 -12.62
C ALA A 9 33.85 86.15 -13.33
N LYS A 10 34.59 86.38 -14.43
CA LYS A 10 35.23 85.27 -15.17
C LYS A 10 36.33 84.60 -14.39
N ASP A 11 37.08 85.31 -13.56
CA ASP A 11 38.14 84.78 -12.74
C ASP A 11 37.57 83.93 -11.58
N ILE A 12 36.45 84.36 -10.96
CA ILE A 12 35.74 83.61 -9.93
C ILE A 12 35.14 82.28 -10.53
N ILE A 13 34.56 82.34 -11.71
CA ILE A 13 34.01 81.17 -12.40
C ILE A 13 35.13 80.19 -12.76
N LEU A 14 36.25 80.62 -13.28
CA LEU A 14 37.34 79.76 -13.72
C LEU A 14 38.17 79.20 -12.55
N ASN A 15 38.44 79.99 -11.51
CA ASN A 15 39.38 79.62 -10.48
C ASN A 15 38.69 79.05 -9.23
N GLU A 16 37.43 79.37 -8.99
CA GLU A 16 36.70 78.87 -7.79
C GLU A 16 35.55 77.95 -8.15
N CYS A 17 34.66 78.30 -9.11
CA CYS A 17 33.51 77.50 -9.42
C CYS A 17 33.84 76.23 -10.27
N SER A 18 34.76 76.41 -11.25
CA SER A 18 35.13 75.27 -12.12
C SER A 18 35.82 74.12 -11.38
N PRO A 19 36.80 74.38 -10.48
CA PRO A 19 37.39 73.29 -9.70
C PRO A 19 36.45 72.74 -8.65
N ALA A 20 35.53 73.52 -8.04
CA ALA A 20 34.52 73.04 -7.13
C ALA A 20 33.47 72.10 -7.86
N LEU A 21 33.06 72.49 -9.07
CA LEU A 21 32.19 71.65 -9.91
C LEU A 21 32.87 70.33 -10.36
N SER A 22 34.16 70.41 -10.72
CA SER A 22 34.90 69.17 -11.05
C SER A 22 35.09 68.25 -9.85
N GLY A 23 35.31 68.79 -8.64
CA GLY A 23 35.37 68.04 -7.42
C GLY A 23 34.04 67.38 -7.05
N LEU A 24 32.92 68.11 -7.25
CA LEU A 24 31.58 67.53 -7.06
C LEU A 24 31.27 66.40 -8.09
N ALA A 25 31.68 66.57 -9.36
CA ALA A 25 31.52 65.57 -10.38
C ALA A 25 32.33 64.29 -10.10
N GLU A 26 33.52 64.44 -9.52
CA GLU A 26 34.38 63.32 -9.13
C GLU A 26 33.79 62.55 -7.95
N ILE A 27 33.29 63.26 -6.93
CA ILE A 27 32.60 62.67 -5.76
C ILE A 27 31.31 61.96 -6.23
N ALA A 28 30.52 62.55 -7.11
CA ALA A 28 29.33 61.93 -7.67
C ALA A 28 29.65 60.62 -8.42
N LYS A 29 30.73 60.62 -9.21
CA LYS A 29 31.22 59.43 -9.89
C LYS A 29 31.70 58.31 -8.96
N GLU A 30 32.32 58.70 -7.85
CA GLU A 30 32.77 57.75 -6.84
C GLU A 30 31.58 57.12 -6.07
N ILE A 31 30.56 57.92 -5.76
CA ILE A 31 29.33 57.47 -5.16
C ILE A 31 28.58 56.51 -6.09
N ASP A 32 28.45 56.86 -7.38
CA ASP A 32 27.81 55.96 -8.38
C ASP A 32 28.57 54.61 -8.49
N ALA A 33 29.89 54.65 -8.54
CA ALA A 33 30.70 53.43 -8.57
C ALA A 33 30.56 52.57 -7.31
N GLN A 34 30.41 53.19 -6.15
CA GLN A 34 30.13 52.46 -4.89
C GLN A 34 28.73 51.84 -4.88
N ILE A 35 27.71 52.59 -5.35
CA ILE A 35 26.33 52.09 -5.45
C ILE A 35 26.26 50.92 -6.44
N ASP A 36 26.91 51.00 -7.57
CA ASP A 36 26.94 49.91 -8.56
C ASP A 36 27.64 48.68 -8.02
N LYS A 37 28.71 48.83 -7.24
CA LYS A 37 29.42 47.72 -6.60
C LYS A 37 28.56 47.04 -5.52
N GLU A 38 27.85 47.81 -4.72
CA GLU A 38 26.92 47.26 -3.71
C GLU A 38 25.72 46.58 -4.36
N ARG A 39 25.15 47.14 -5.43
CA ARG A 39 24.09 46.50 -6.21
C ARG A 39 24.53 45.18 -6.81
N ALA A 40 25.67 45.13 -7.48
CA ALA A 40 26.20 43.90 -8.06
C ALA A 40 26.48 42.82 -7.01
N ALA A 41 26.96 43.20 -5.83
CA ALA A 41 27.18 42.29 -4.70
C ALA A 41 25.85 41.75 -4.15
N SER A 42 24.82 42.59 -4.00
CA SER A 42 23.49 42.22 -3.54
C SER A 42 22.77 41.31 -4.55
N GLU A 43 22.84 41.65 -5.86
CA GLU A 43 22.26 40.81 -6.93
C GLU A 43 22.88 39.41 -6.94
N ASN A 44 24.19 39.31 -6.86
CA ASN A 44 24.91 38.06 -6.82
C ASN A 44 24.54 37.21 -5.58
N TYR A 45 24.34 37.85 -4.44
CA TYR A 45 23.91 37.18 -3.21
C TYR A 45 22.49 36.63 -3.34
N VAL A 46 21.54 37.44 -3.80
CA VAL A 46 20.15 37.04 -4.04
C VAL A 46 20.07 35.89 -5.06
N GLN A 47 20.84 35.98 -6.12
CA GLN A 47 20.88 34.96 -7.19
C GLN A 47 21.41 33.61 -6.65
N LYS A 48 22.45 33.63 -5.80
CA LYS A 48 22.96 32.44 -5.12
C LYS A 48 21.94 31.81 -4.15
N LEU A 49 21.21 32.66 -3.42
CA LEU A 49 20.14 32.19 -2.52
C LEU A 49 19.01 31.51 -3.31
N ILE A 50 18.55 32.11 -4.41
CA ILE A 50 17.51 31.56 -5.28
C ILE A 50 17.97 30.20 -5.86
N MET A 51 19.18 30.14 -6.39
CA MET A 51 19.73 28.89 -6.95
C MET A 51 19.89 27.79 -5.88
N SER A 52 20.33 28.14 -4.68
CA SER A 52 20.42 27.21 -3.55
C SER A 52 19.03 26.69 -3.14
N PHE A 53 18.03 27.56 -3.12
CA PHE A 53 16.66 27.20 -2.79
C PHE A 53 16.06 26.26 -3.85
N ILE A 54 16.23 26.58 -5.12
CA ILE A 54 15.78 25.72 -6.24
C ILE A 54 16.46 24.35 -6.16
N ALA A 55 17.78 24.32 -5.96
CA ALA A 55 18.51 23.05 -5.82
C ALA A 55 17.99 22.20 -4.65
N SER A 56 17.72 22.84 -3.51
CA SER A 56 17.12 22.16 -2.36
C SER A 56 15.73 21.58 -2.67
N CYS A 57 14.87 22.33 -3.35
CA CYS A 57 13.55 21.84 -3.77
C CYS A 57 13.66 20.65 -4.73
N VAL A 58 14.57 20.70 -5.68
CA VAL A 58 14.79 19.59 -6.64
C VAL A 58 15.26 18.33 -5.92
N VAL A 59 16.21 18.45 -5.00
CA VAL A 59 16.69 17.31 -4.19
C VAL A 59 15.54 16.69 -3.40
N LEU A 60 14.70 17.52 -2.78
CA LEU A 60 13.55 17.06 -1.98
C LEU A 60 12.53 16.34 -2.85
N LEU A 61 12.24 16.84 -4.06
CA LEU A 61 11.36 16.17 -5.02
C LEU A 61 11.89 14.79 -5.44
N ILE A 62 13.19 14.71 -5.75
CA ILE A 62 13.83 13.44 -6.11
C ILE A 62 13.72 12.44 -4.96
N LEU A 63 13.93 12.88 -3.73
CA LEU A 63 13.86 12.04 -2.54
C LEU A 63 12.43 11.51 -2.31
N LEU A 64 11.41 12.35 -2.50
CA LEU A 64 10.00 11.94 -2.43
C LEU A 64 9.65 10.92 -3.52
N LEU A 65 10.14 11.09 -4.75
CA LEU A 65 9.95 10.11 -5.83
C LEU A 65 10.60 8.76 -5.49
N PHE A 66 11.81 8.76 -4.95
CA PHE A 66 12.47 7.53 -4.51
C PHE A 66 11.71 6.80 -3.41
N ILE A 67 11.22 7.53 -2.41
CA ILE A 67 10.40 6.95 -1.33
C ILE A 67 9.11 6.37 -1.91
N GLY A 68 8.42 7.09 -2.80
CA GLY A 68 7.20 6.63 -3.46
C GLY A 68 7.41 5.33 -4.23
N LEU A 69 8.44 5.25 -5.07
CA LEU A 69 8.79 4.04 -5.82
C LEU A 69 9.14 2.86 -4.89
N TYR A 70 9.91 3.10 -3.84
CA TYR A 70 10.25 2.08 -2.85
C TYR A 70 9.02 1.51 -2.15
N CYS A 71 8.12 2.37 -1.68
CA CYS A 71 6.86 1.97 -1.05
C CYS A 71 5.99 1.15 -2.03
N GLN A 72 5.86 1.61 -3.28
CA GLN A 72 5.07 0.93 -4.30
C GLN A 72 5.60 -0.48 -4.60
N MET A 73 6.92 -0.66 -4.71
CA MET A 73 7.52 -1.98 -4.90
C MET A 73 7.29 -2.93 -3.72
N LYS A 74 7.37 -2.44 -2.49
CA LYS A 74 7.09 -3.24 -1.28
C LYS A 74 5.62 -3.68 -1.21
N VAL A 75 4.70 -2.75 -1.43
CA VAL A 75 3.25 -3.03 -1.36
C VAL A 75 2.85 -4.01 -2.46
N THR A 76 3.29 -3.80 -3.70
CA THR A 76 2.94 -4.67 -4.84
C THR A 76 3.44 -6.10 -4.62
N LYS A 77 4.68 -6.30 -4.15
CA LYS A 77 5.23 -7.65 -3.89
C LYS A 77 4.43 -8.40 -2.82
N ASN A 78 4.05 -7.72 -1.76
CA ASN A 78 3.28 -8.34 -0.67
C ASN A 78 1.88 -8.75 -1.14
N ILE A 79 1.17 -7.89 -1.84
CA ILE A 79 -0.19 -8.17 -2.33
C ILE A 79 -0.16 -9.30 -3.38
N THR A 80 0.71 -9.22 -4.37
CA THR A 80 0.79 -10.23 -5.44
C THR A 80 1.18 -11.61 -4.88
N GLY A 81 2.09 -11.65 -3.90
CA GLY A 81 2.51 -12.91 -3.28
C GLY A 81 1.36 -13.64 -2.59
N VAL A 82 0.56 -12.93 -1.79
CA VAL A 82 -0.61 -13.51 -1.10
C VAL A 82 -1.69 -13.91 -2.08
N THR A 83 -2.01 -13.05 -3.03
CA THR A 83 -3.05 -13.32 -4.03
C THR A 83 -2.75 -14.59 -4.83
N ASN A 84 -1.48 -14.84 -5.19
CA ASN A 84 -1.10 -16.07 -5.88
C ASN A 84 -1.27 -17.31 -4.98
N LYS A 85 -0.89 -17.25 -3.70
CA LYS A 85 -1.07 -18.35 -2.76
C LYS A 85 -2.55 -18.69 -2.52
N VAL A 86 -3.39 -17.66 -2.38
CA VAL A 86 -4.84 -17.83 -2.29
C VAL A 86 -5.38 -18.48 -3.57
N LYS A 87 -4.98 -17.98 -4.75
CA LYS A 87 -5.39 -18.55 -6.04
C LYS A 87 -5.02 -20.02 -6.17
N GLU A 88 -3.81 -20.40 -5.78
CA GLU A 88 -3.34 -21.79 -5.81
C GLU A 88 -4.16 -22.68 -4.86
N ALA A 89 -4.38 -22.24 -3.62
CA ALA A 89 -5.16 -22.99 -2.64
C ALA A 89 -6.62 -23.19 -3.10
N VAL A 90 -7.25 -22.14 -3.65
CA VAL A 90 -8.62 -22.23 -4.22
C VAL A 90 -8.64 -23.14 -5.45
N LEU A 91 -7.61 -23.14 -6.27
CA LEU A 91 -7.50 -24.06 -7.41
C LEU A 91 -7.38 -25.51 -6.94
N GLU A 92 -6.61 -25.80 -5.91
CA GLU A 92 -6.52 -27.13 -5.33
C GLU A 92 -7.86 -27.56 -4.70
N LEU A 93 -8.54 -26.65 -3.99
CA LEU A 93 -9.89 -26.89 -3.49
C LEU A 93 -10.88 -27.27 -4.61
N SER A 94 -10.82 -26.57 -5.75
CA SER A 94 -11.68 -26.87 -6.90
C SER A 94 -11.43 -28.24 -7.54
N LYS A 95 -10.25 -28.81 -7.31
CA LYS A 95 -9.90 -30.19 -7.68
C LYS A 95 -10.32 -31.23 -6.63
N GLY A 96 -10.94 -30.79 -5.53
CA GLY A 96 -11.35 -31.64 -4.41
C GLY A 96 -10.27 -31.83 -3.35
N ASN A 97 -9.12 -31.15 -3.45
CA ASN A 97 -8.07 -31.19 -2.43
C ASN A 97 -8.41 -30.25 -1.27
N LEU A 98 -9.17 -30.73 -0.30
CA LEU A 98 -9.56 -29.98 0.91
C LEU A 98 -8.40 -29.78 1.91
N LYS A 99 -7.28 -30.50 1.72
CA LYS A 99 -6.09 -30.39 2.58
C LYS A 99 -5.16 -29.24 2.13
N ALA A 100 -5.48 -28.54 1.05
CA ALA A 100 -4.75 -27.35 0.63
C ALA A 100 -4.71 -26.30 1.76
N ARG A 101 -3.59 -25.60 1.87
CA ARG A 101 -3.39 -24.56 2.87
C ARG A 101 -2.73 -23.35 2.24
N ILE A 102 -3.11 -22.16 2.73
CA ILE A 102 -2.50 -20.90 2.39
C ILE A 102 -1.39 -20.64 3.40
N GLU A 103 -0.16 -20.87 2.99
CA GLU A 103 1.03 -20.64 3.82
C GLU A 103 1.41 -19.15 3.78
N TYR A 104 0.71 -18.34 4.55
CA TYR A 104 0.98 -16.93 4.68
C TYR A 104 0.79 -16.46 6.13
N GLU A 105 1.91 -16.10 6.76
CA GLU A 105 1.96 -15.59 8.13
C GLU A 105 2.36 -14.12 8.12
N ALA A 106 1.39 -13.23 8.25
CA ALA A 106 1.63 -11.82 8.46
C ALA A 106 0.56 -11.21 9.38
N ARG A 107 0.95 -10.21 10.16
CA ARG A 107 0.03 -9.48 11.04
C ARG A 107 -0.65 -8.34 10.27
N ASN A 108 -1.39 -8.69 9.24
CA ASN A 108 -2.16 -7.76 8.41
C ASN A 108 -3.46 -8.44 7.94
N GLU A 109 -4.28 -7.70 7.20
CA GLU A 109 -5.59 -8.15 6.71
C GLU A 109 -5.49 -9.40 5.82
N PHE A 110 -4.37 -9.57 5.11
CA PHE A 110 -4.14 -10.76 4.30
C PHE A 110 -3.77 -11.98 5.13
N GLY A 111 -3.08 -11.80 6.25
CA GLY A 111 -2.82 -12.88 7.20
C GLY A 111 -4.12 -13.38 7.83
N GLU A 112 -4.99 -12.47 8.26
CA GLU A 112 -6.31 -12.81 8.77
C GLU A 112 -7.17 -13.52 7.71
N LEU A 113 -7.14 -13.04 6.46
CA LEU A 113 -7.84 -13.70 5.35
C LEU A 113 -7.35 -15.13 5.12
N ALA A 114 -6.04 -15.34 5.10
CA ALA A 114 -5.44 -16.67 4.93
C ALA A 114 -5.86 -17.63 6.07
N GLU A 115 -5.85 -17.15 7.30
CA GLU A 115 -6.27 -17.92 8.48
C GLU A 115 -7.75 -18.33 8.39
N ARG A 116 -8.65 -17.38 8.08
CA ARG A 116 -10.08 -17.64 7.92
C ARG A 116 -10.39 -18.61 6.77
N MET A 117 -9.67 -18.49 5.65
CA MET A 117 -9.80 -19.44 4.55
C MET A 117 -9.31 -20.84 4.94
N ASN A 118 -8.16 -20.94 5.60
CA ASN A 118 -7.65 -22.21 6.10
C ASN A 118 -8.61 -22.87 7.09
N PHE A 119 -9.23 -22.08 7.97
CA PHE A 119 -10.27 -22.56 8.87
C PHE A 119 -11.48 -23.10 8.08
N SER A 120 -11.95 -22.36 7.06
CA SER A 120 -13.06 -22.84 6.22
C SER A 120 -12.74 -24.16 5.49
N PHE A 121 -11.52 -24.32 4.97
CA PHE A 121 -11.09 -25.57 4.35
C PHE A 121 -11.05 -26.72 5.36
N GLN A 122 -10.62 -26.44 6.59
CA GLN A 122 -10.60 -27.43 7.64
C GLN A 122 -12.02 -27.88 8.04
N GLU A 123 -12.97 -26.95 8.15
CA GLU A 123 -14.37 -27.30 8.44
C GLU A 123 -14.98 -28.15 7.33
N LEU A 124 -14.74 -27.79 6.06
CA LEU A 124 -15.17 -28.61 4.91
C LEU A 124 -14.55 -30.02 4.95
N THR A 125 -13.29 -30.12 5.32
CA THR A 125 -12.61 -31.43 5.48
C THR A 125 -13.33 -32.29 6.51
N LYS A 126 -13.68 -31.72 7.67
CA LYS A 126 -14.39 -32.45 8.73
C LYS A 126 -15.75 -33.00 8.26
N TYR A 127 -16.52 -32.20 7.47
CA TYR A 127 -17.78 -32.68 6.92
C TYR A 127 -17.59 -33.85 5.96
N VAL A 128 -16.58 -33.76 5.07
CA VAL A 128 -16.29 -34.86 4.13
C VAL A 128 -15.82 -36.11 4.87
N ASP A 129 -14.95 -35.96 5.87
CA ASP A 129 -14.47 -37.08 6.67
C ASP A 129 -15.62 -37.74 7.46
N ALA A 130 -16.56 -36.95 7.98
CA ALA A 130 -17.75 -37.49 8.68
C ALA A 130 -18.69 -38.24 7.73
N ILE A 131 -18.86 -37.75 6.49
CA ILE A 131 -19.65 -38.48 5.47
C ILE A 131 -18.96 -39.78 5.08
N ASP A 132 -17.64 -39.74 4.84
CA ASP A 132 -16.85 -40.95 4.51
C ASP A 132 -16.93 -42.02 5.62
N TYR A 133 -16.79 -41.58 6.88
CA TYR A 133 -16.96 -42.44 8.03
C TYR A 133 -18.35 -43.12 8.01
N GLY A 134 -19.42 -42.34 7.87
CA GLY A 134 -20.79 -42.91 7.84
C GLY A 134 -20.99 -43.92 6.70
N MET A 135 -20.52 -43.55 5.48
CA MET A 135 -20.60 -44.44 4.32
C MET A 135 -19.77 -45.73 4.51
N SER A 136 -18.61 -45.61 5.13
CA SER A 136 -17.77 -46.77 5.47
C SER A 136 -18.47 -47.72 6.47
N GLU A 137 -19.12 -47.19 7.49
CA GLU A 137 -19.89 -47.99 8.44
C GLU A 137 -21.10 -48.66 7.75
N PHE A 138 -21.81 -47.95 6.89
CA PHE A 138 -22.93 -48.51 6.13
C PHE A 138 -22.47 -49.65 5.19
N SER A 139 -21.30 -49.53 4.58
CA SER A 139 -20.73 -50.61 3.77
C SER A 139 -20.43 -51.90 4.57
N LYS A 140 -20.22 -51.81 5.86
CA LYS A 140 -20.04 -52.94 6.80
C LYS A 140 -21.37 -53.47 7.32
N GLY A 141 -22.50 -52.87 6.94
CA GLY A 141 -23.82 -53.21 7.45
C GLY A 141 -24.18 -52.56 8.79
N ASN A 142 -23.35 -51.65 9.29
CA ASN A 142 -23.62 -50.92 10.52
C ASN A 142 -24.46 -49.67 10.24
N PHE A 143 -25.77 -49.77 10.32
CA PHE A 143 -26.73 -48.67 10.15
C PHE A 143 -27.15 -48.04 11.50
N THR A 144 -26.38 -48.24 12.58
CA THR A 144 -26.65 -47.65 13.89
C THR A 144 -25.55 -46.71 14.35
N CYS A 145 -24.57 -46.41 13.47
CA CYS A 145 -23.48 -45.50 13.78
C CYS A 145 -24.01 -44.06 13.95
N GLU A 146 -23.49 -43.35 14.92
CA GLU A 146 -23.81 -41.93 15.11
C GLU A 146 -22.89 -41.06 14.26
N CYS A 147 -23.42 -39.91 13.78
CA CYS A 147 -22.60 -38.93 13.08
C CYS A 147 -21.62 -38.30 14.06
N PRO A 148 -20.29 -38.26 13.77
CA PRO A 148 -19.29 -37.83 14.73
C PRO A 148 -19.31 -36.31 15.01
N MET A 149 -20.15 -35.57 14.29
CA MET A 149 -20.30 -34.10 14.44
C MET A 149 -21.63 -33.59 13.87
N ASP A 150 -22.06 -32.43 14.34
CA ASP A 150 -23.21 -31.72 13.79
C ASP A 150 -22.81 -30.90 12.53
N PHE A 151 -23.60 -31.03 11.47
CA PHE A 151 -23.40 -30.26 10.25
C PHE A 151 -24.16 -28.94 10.32
N LEU A 152 -23.48 -27.83 10.02
CA LEU A 152 -24.03 -26.48 10.11
C LEU A 152 -24.52 -25.97 8.74
N GLY A 153 -25.48 -25.03 8.78
CA GLY A 153 -26.01 -24.37 7.60
C GLY A 153 -26.60 -25.34 6.57
N ASP A 154 -26.25 -25.19 5.31
CA ASP A 154 -26.76 -26.04 4.22
C ASP A 154 -26.30 -27.50 4.30
N PHE A 155 -25.17 -27.76 4.97
CA PHE A 155 -24.69 -29.10 5.19
C PHE A 155 -25.60 -29.92 6.12
N ALA A 156 -26.39 -29.28 6.98
CA ALA A 156 -27.38 -29.95 7.83
C ALA A 156 -28.41 -30.75 7.02
N HIS A 157 -28.69 -30.38 5.77
CA HIS A 157 -29.55 -31.17 4.89
C HIS A 157 -28.94 -32.51 4.51
N ILE A 158 -27.61 -32.56 4.34
CA ILE A 158 -26.89 -33.81 4.06
C ILE A 158 -26.97 -34.75 5.27
N GLN A 159 -26.72 -34.22 6.48
CA GLN A 159 -26.85 -34.99 7.71
C GLN A 159 -28.25 -35.61 7.85
N LYS A 160 -29.31 -34.80 7.70
CA LYS A 160 -30.69 -35.29 7.75
C LYS A 160 -30.99 -36.37 6.72
N SER A 161 -30.44 -36.25 5.51
CA SER A 161 -30.61 -37.26 4.47
C SER A 161 -29.92 -38.57 4.82
N ILE A 162 -28.72 -38.51 5.40
CA ILE A 162 -27.97 -39.67 5.89
C ILE A 162 -28.72 -40.36 7.05
N GLU A 163 -29.22 -39.61 8.02
CA GLU A 163 -29.99 -40.11 9.14
C GLU A 163 -31.30 -40.79 8.66
N HIS A 164 -31.99 -40.16 7.72
CA HIS A 164 -33.20 -40.75 7.12
C HIS A 164 -32.92 -42.07 6.37
N PHE A 165 -31.85 -42.10 5.58
CA PHE A 165 -31.40 -43.32 4.89
C PHE A 165 -31.07 -44.43 5.89
N GLN A 166 -30.33 -44.11 6.96
CA GLN A 166 -29.93 -45.01 8.02
C GLN A 166 -31.14 -45.63 8.72
N ALA A 167 -32.11 -44.78 9.11
CA ALA A 167 -33.34 -45.25 9.78
C ALA A 167 -34.13 -46.20 8.87
N LYS A 168 -34.28 -45.85 7.56
CA LYS A 168 -34.99 -46.69 6.60
C LYS A 168 -34.32 -48.05 6.39
N MET A 169 -32.99 -48.06 6.23
CA MET A 169 -32.23 -49.30 6.06
C MET A 169 -32.32 -50.20 7.30
N ASN A 170 -32.21 -49.64 8.50
CA ASN A 170 -32.33 -50.36 9.74
C ASN A 170 -33.73 -51.01 9.90
N ASN A 171 -34.81 -50.28 9.60
CA ASN A 171 -36.16 -50.81 9.61
C ASN A 171 -36.34 -51.94 8.58
N THR A 172 -35.85 -51.78 7.33
CA THR A 172 -35.92 -52.83 6.33
C THR A 172 -35.20 -54.13 6.75
N LEU A 173 -34.01 -53.98 7.37
CA LEU A 173 -33.27 -55.13 7.89
C LEU A 173 -34.03 -55.86 9.05
N LEU A 174 -34.70 -55.12 9.93
CA LEU A 174 -35.53 -55.66 11.00
C LEU A 174 -36.73 -56.41 10.42
N GLU A 175 -37.41 -55.85 9.39
CA GLU A 175 -38.54 -56.51 8.71
C GLU A 175 -38.10 -57.81 8.04
N LEU A 176 -36.96 -57.80 7.32
CA LEU A 176 -36.41 -59.02 6.70
C LEU A 176 -36.05 -60.09 7.72
N ASN A 177 -35.46 -59.70 8.87
CA ASN A 177 -35.11 -60.63 9.92
C ASN A 177 -36.36 -61.26 10.55
N THR A 178 -37.43 -60.48 10.78
CA THR A 178 -38.69 -60.96 11.33
C THR A 178 -39.41 -61.88 10.31
N ALA A 179 -39.41 -61.57 9.03
CA ALA A 179 -39.99 -62.41 7.97
C ALA A 179 -39.22 -63.73 7.85
N SER A 180 -37.89 -63.72 7.92
CA SER A 180 -37.06 -64.94 7.89
C SER A 180 -37.24 -65.84 9.10
N ALA A 181 -37.58 -65.29 10.28
CA ALA A 181 -37.84 -66.08 11.49
C ALA A 181 -39.21 -66.72 11.54
N GLN A 182 -40.10 -66.37 10.62
CA GLN A 182 -41.47 -66.95 10.52
C GLN A 182 -41.59 -68.11 9.52
N VAL A 183 -40.51 -68.43 8.81
CA VAL A 183 -40.38 -69.54 7.88
C VAL A 183 -39.61 -70.71 8.53
#